data_2d5b5db9239fe61dd7221b0e56b816d2
#
_entry.id   2d5b5db9239fe61dd7221b0e56b816d2
#
_cell.length_a   1.000
_cell.length_b   1.000
_cell.length_c   1.000
_cell.angle_alpha   90.00
_cell.angle_beta   90.00
_cell.angle_gamma   90.00
#
_symmetry.space_group_name_H-M   'P 1'
#
loop_
_entity.id
_entity.type
_entity.pdbx_description
1 polymer ?
#
loop_
_entity_poly.entity_id
_entity_poly.type
_entity_poly.pdbx_seq_one_letter_code
_entity_poly.pdbx_strand_id
1 'polypeptide(L)'
;MYPGEALYIVSGSVPNLKSTPLIDEWFGLLYRDGQFIQRLSMEEVVQKAGLRSARIPNTNCITNQSIVAASSLLHDVVTQAKTYLTERYQQYQAEMNPKLDAEVDKLIELQEKHKEYYQTTLFEHERQLQEQERRVDKLFDDFTNWVKETLTIQNNPYIRIVSVLMGVSE
;
A
#
# COMPACT_ATOMS: atom_id res chain seq x y z
N MET A 1 9.53 18.77 -20.20
CA MET A 1 8.93 19.56 -19.12
C MET A 1 9.07 21.03 -19.49
N TYR A 2 8.10 21.86 -19.14
CA TYR A 2 8.14 23.30 -19.41
C TYR A 2 8.85 24.03 -18.25
N PRO A 3 9.41 25.23 -18.51
CA PRO A 3 9.89 26.10 -17.43
C PRO A 3 8.79 26.36 -16.40
N GLY A 4 9.14 26.37 -15.10
CA GLY A 4 8.18 26.51 -14.01
C GLY A 4 7.47 25.22 -13.59
N GLU A 5 7.68 24.11 -14.32
CA GLU A 5 7.17 22.80 -13.89
C GLU A 5 8.15 22.10 -12.97
N ALA A 6 7.61 21.51 -11.90
CA ALA A 6 8.31 20.60 -11.00
C ALA A 6 7.50 19.28 -10.92
N LEU A 7 8.17 18.15 -11.13
CA LEU A 7 7.60 16.82 -11.08
C LEU A 7 8.27 16.04 -9.96
N TYR A 8 7.51 15.76 -8.92
CA TYR A 8 7.95 14.95 -7.78
C TYR A 8 7.63 13.49 -8.04
N ILE A 9 8.64 12.63 -8.01
CA ILE A 9 8.47 11.19 -8.08
C ILE A 9 8.36 10.66 -6.66
N VAL A 10 7.24 10.04 -6.36
CA VAL A 10 6.88 9.57 -5.03
C VAL A 10 6.70 8.06 -5.06
N SER A 11 7.27 7.39 -4.05
CA SER A 11 6.99 6.00 -3.71
C SER A 11 6.15 6.00 -2.44
N GLY A 12 5.02 5.30 -2.48
CA GLY A 12 4.11 5.17 -1.35
C GLY A 12 3.76 3.72 -1.10
N SER A 13 3.85 3.28 0.16
CA SER A 13 3.44 1.93 0.53
C SER A 13 2.57 1.93 1.78
N VAL A 14 1.61 0.99 1.83
CA VAL A 14 0.72 0.79 2.97
C VAL A 14 0.89 -0.65 3.45
N PRO A 15 1.43 -0.86 4.66
CA PRO A 15 1.70 -2.20 5.16
C PRO A 15 0.47 -2.84 5.80
N ASN A 16 0.51 -4.19 5.95
CA ASN A 16 -0.37 -4.93 6.81
C ASN A 16 0.10 -4.89 8.29
N LEU A 17 -0.63 -5.61 9.15
CA LEU A 17 -0.28 -5.72 10.58
C LEU A 17 1.08 -6.39 10.82
N LYS A 18 1.60 -7.14 9.83
CA LYS A 18 2.94 -7.78 9.86
C LYS A 18 4.03 -6.92 9.22
N SER A 19 3.76 -5.65 8.95
CA SER A 19 4.68 -4.71 8.29
C SER A 19 5.07 -5.11 6.85
N THR A 20 4.30 -6.00 6.21
CA THR A 20 4.48 -6.33 4.80
C THR A 20 3.68 -5.35 3.95
N PRO A 21 4.27 -4.69 2.94
CA PRO A 21 3.53 -3.78 2.08
C PRO A 21 2.51 -4.55 1.23
N LEU A 22 1.23 -4.16 1.35
CA LEU A 22 0.14 -4.68 0.53
C LEU A 22 -0.24 -3.72 -0.60
N ILE A 23 -0.02 -2.44 -0.40
CA ILE A 23 -0.10 -1.42 -1.43
C ILE A 23 1.30 -0.86 -1.57
N ASP A 24 1.86 -0.92 -2.78
CA ASP A 24 3.15 -0.33 -3.12
C ASP A 24 3.02 0.33 -4.49
N GLU A 25 3.03 1.64 -4.50
CA GLU A 25 2.77 2.43 -5.69
C GLU A 25 3.82 3.51 -5.90
N TRP A 26 4.16 3.72 -7.17
CA TRP A 26 5.00 4.78 -7.63
C TRP A 26 4.19 5.70 -8.54
N PHE A 27 4.26 7.00 -8.30
CA PHE A 27 3.51 8.00 -9.04
C PHE A 27 4.24 9.34 -9.07
N GLY A 28 3.81 10.21 -9.97
CA GLY A 28 4.30 11.56 -10.07
C GLY A 28 3.27 12.57 -9.57
N LEU A 29 3.75 13.64 -8.94
CA LEU A 29 2.95 14.83 -8.62
C LEU A 29 3.52 16.01 -9.41
N LEU A 30 2.73 16.51 -10.35
CA LEU A 30 3.11 17.63 -11.21
C LEU A 30 2.66 18.94 -10.59
N TYR A 31 3.60 19.84 -10.46
CA TYR A 31 3.38 21.22 -10.05
C TYR A 31 3.76 22.17 -11.18
N ARG A 32 3.08 23.31 -11.27
CA ARG A 32 3.44 24.41 -12.15
C ARG A 32 3.30 25.71 -11.36
N ASP A 33 4.34 26.52 -11.38
CA ASP A 33 4.39 27.79 -10.68
C ASP A 33 3.99 27.69 -9.18
N GLY A 34 4.40 26.59 -8.55
CA GLY A 34 4.12 26.32 -7.14
C GLY A 34 2.73 25.74 -6.84
N GLN A 35 1.89 25.52 -7.86
CA GLN A 35 0.55 24.95 -7.69
C GLN A 35 0.48 23.50 -8.15
N PHE A 36 -0.20 22.66 -7.38
CA PHE A 36 -0.50 21.29 -7.78
C PHE A 36 -1.40 21.27 -9.01
N ILE A 37 -1.01 20.54 -10.04
CA ILE A 37 -1.76 20.41 -11.28
C ILE A 37 -2.47 19.05 -11.33
N GLN A 38 -1.70 17.97 -11.24
CA GLN A 38 -2.25 16.63 -11.34
C GLN A 38 -1.28 15.58 -10.85
N ARG A 39 -1.85 14.41 -10.55
CA ARG A 39 -1.10 13.17 -10.34
C ARG A 39 -0.88 12.48 -11.68
N LEU A 40 0.28 11.88 -11.84
CA LEU A 40 0.69 11.13 -13.02
C LEU A 40 1.01 9.68 -12.63
N SER A 41 0.62 8.74 -13.46
CA SER A 41 1.14 7.37 -13.41
C SER A 41 2.63 7.37 -13.76
N MET A 42 3.35 6.28 -13.40
CA MET A 42 4.78 6.20 -13.77
C MET A 42 5.01 6.20 -15.28
N GLU A 43 4.08 5.69 -16.06
CA GLU A 43 4.17 5.76 -17.51
C GLU A 43 4.11 7.22 -18.01
N GLU A 44 3.17 7.99 -17.50
CA GLU A 44 3.05 9.43 -17.82
C GLU A 44 4.26 10.23 -17.29
N VAL A 45 4.80 9.87 -16.12
CA VAL A 45 6.05 10.45 -15.60
C VAL A 45 7.19 10.24 -16.57
N VAL A 46 7.39 9.02 -17.06
CA VAL A 46 8.45 8.66 -18.01
C VAL A 46 8.29 9.42 -19.33
N GLN A 47 7.05 9.56 -19.82
CA GLN A 47 6.74 10.33 -21.04
C GLN A 47 6.99 11.83 -20.82
N LYS A 48 6.42 12.39 -19.74
CA LYS A 48 6.52 13.83 -19.41
C LYS A 48 7.95 14.27 -19.17
N ALA A 49 8.73 13.44 -18.48
CA ALA A 49 10.14 13.68 -18.21
C ALA A 49 11.05 13.41 -19.42
N GLY A 50 10.53 12.73 -20.44
CA GLY A 50 11.32 12.36 -21.64
C GLY A 50 12.36 11.26 -21.36
N LEU A 51 12.20 10.47 -20.30
CA LEU A 51 13.20 9.47 -19.86
C LEU A 51 13.44 8.34 -20.87
N ARG A 52 12.54 8.16 -21.86
CA ARG A 52 12.72 7.20 -22.96
C ARG A 52 13.54 7.77 -24.13
N SER A 53 13.81 9.08 -24.14
CA SER A 53 14.56 9.70 -25.22
C SER A 53 16.06 9.63 -24.91
N ALA A 54 16.87 9.16 -25.88
CA ALA A 54 18.32 9.05 -25.73
C ALA A 54 19.06 10.42 -25.66
N ARG A 55 18.34 11.53 -25.64
CA ARG A 55 18.88 12.88 -25.75
C ARG A 55 18.41 13.81 -24.62
N ILE A 56 18.34 13.34 -23.40
CA ILE A 56 18.11 14.25 -22.27
C ILE A 56 19.48 14.75 -21.83
N PRO A 57 19.83 16.01 -22.11
CA PRO A 57 21.02 16.57 -21.47
C PRO A 57 20.72 16.66 -19.98
N ASN A 58 21.42 15.91 -19.16
CA ASN A 58 21.47 16.17 -17.75
C ASN A 58 22.27 17.47 -17.54
N THR A 59 21.59 18.58 -17.71
CA THR A 59 22.15 19.87 -17.37
C THR A 59 22.18 19.93 -15.86
N ASN A 60 23.29 19.57 -15.23
CA ASN A 60 23.52 19.67 -13.78
C ASN A 60 23.48 21.13 -13.25
N CYS A 61 22.63 21.96 -13.81
CA CYS A 61 22.39 23.33 -13.39
C CYS A 61 21.43 23.38 -12.20
N ILE A 62 21.77 22.66 -11.12
CA ILE A 62 21.04 22.80 -9.86
C ILE A 62 21.51 24.11 -9.21
N THR A 63 20.62 25.09 -9.18
CA THR A 63 20.86 26.33 -8.43
C THR A 63 20.31 26.22 -7.02
N ASN A 64 20.87 27.00 -6.09
CA ASN A 64 20.32 27.08 -4.73
C ASN A 64 18.84 27.53 -4.75
N GLN A 65 18.44 28.40 -5.69
CA GLN A 65 17.05 28.81 -5.86
C GLN A 65 16.14 27.63 -6.25
N SER A 66 16.62 26.75 -7.13
CA SER A 66 15.86 25.55 -7.52
C SER A 66 15.65 24.60 -6.35
N ILE A 67 16.67 24.44 -5.48
CA ILE A 67 16.56 23.62 -4.28
C ILE A 67 15.56 24.22 -3.30
N VAL A 68 15.63 25.52 -3.05
CA VAL A 68 14.70 26.22 -2.13
C VAL A 68 13.27 26.12 -2.67
N ALA A 69 13.05 26.36 -3.96
CA ALA A 69 11.74 26.27 -4.59
C ALA A 69 11.17 24.83 -4.48
N ALA A 70 11.96 23.81 -4.77
CA ALA A 70 11.54 22.42 -4.61
C ALA A 70 11.23 22.07 -3.15
N SER A 71 12.06 22.56 -2.21
CA SER A 71 11.89 22.27 -0.79
C SER A 71 10.64 22.93 -0.20
N SER A 72 10.25 24.10 -0.67
CA SER A 72 9.08 24.83 -0.18
C SER A 72 7.77 24.08 -0.45
N LEU A 73 7.71 23.22 -1.46
CA LEU A 73 6.53 22.45 -1.84
C LEU A 73 6.44 21.10 -1.16
N LEU A 74 7.48 20.64 -0.45
CA LEU A 74 7.52 19.28 0.11
C LEU A 74 6.35 18.97 1.04
N HIS A 75 5.90 19.95 1.83
CA HIS A 75 4.76 19.75 2.72
C HIS A 75 3.47 19.44 1.94
N ASP A 76 3.20 20.19 0.88
CA ASP A 76 2.04 19.97 0.02
C ASP A 76 2.17 18.65 -0.75
N VAL A 77 3.35 18.35 -1.27
CA VAL A 77 3.65 17.06 -1.94
C VAL A 77 3.31 15.88 -1.04
N VAL A 78 3.74 15.92 0.23
CA VAL A 78 3.42 14.86 1.20
C VAL A 78 1.91 14.80 1.47
N THR A 79 1.24 15.94 1.55
CA THR A 79 -0.21 16.01 1.78
C THR A 79 -0.97 15.39 0.60
N GLN A 80 -0.63 15.74 -0.64
CA GLN A 80 -1.22 15.17 -1.87
C GLN A 80 -0.95 13.66 -1.96
N ALA A 81 0.27 13.23 -1.66
CA ALA A 81 0.63 11.82 -1.64
C ALA A 81 -0.17 11.04 -0.59
N LYS A 82 -0.33 11.60 0.62
CA LYS A 82 -1.11 10.99 1.70
C LYS A 82 -2.58 10.84 1.31
N THR A 83 -3.18 11.87 0.72
CA THR A 83 -4.57 11.85 0.23
C THR A 83 -4.75 10.70 -0.76
N TYR A 84 -3.88 10.60 -1.74
CA TYR A 84 -3.93 9.51 -2.73
C TYR A 84 -3.80 8.12 -2.10
N LEU A 85 -2.82 7.91 -1.23
CA LEU A 85 -2.64 6.61 -0.58
C LEU A 85 -3.81 6.26 0.34
N THR A 86 -4.48 7.27 0.93
CA THR A 86 -5.71 7.05 1.71
C THR A 86 -6.86 6.60 0.81
N GLU A 87 -7.01 7.17 -0.38
CA GLU A 87 -7.99 6.71 -1.38
C GLU A 87 -7.72 5.26 -1.79
N ARG A 88 -6.46 4.91 -2.06
CA ARG A 88 -6.04 3.54 -2.40
C ARG A 88 -6.29 2.56 -1.25
N TYR A 89 -6.02 2.98 -0.02
CA TYR A 89 -6.35 2.23 1.18
C TYR A 89 -7.84 1.92 1.27
N GLN A 90 -8.71 2.91 1.08
CA GLN A 90 -10.17 2.73 1.12
C GLN A 90 -10.66 1.78 0.01
N GLN A 91 -10.11 1.91 -1.21
CA GLN A 91 -10.42 1.00 -2.31
C GLN A 91 -10.02 -0.44 -1.97
N TYR A 92 -8.79 -0.64 -1.47
CA TYR A 92 -8.31 -1.95 -1.06
C TYR A 92 -9.20 -2.56 0.03
N GLN A 93 -9.58 -1.78 1.05
CA GLN A 93 -10.48 -2.26 2.09
C GLN A 93 -11.84 -2.69 1.54
N ALA A 94 -12.44 -1.88 0.65
CA ALA A 94 -13.72 -2.20 0.05
C ALA A 94 -13.69 -3.50 -0.77
N GLU A 95 -12.56 -3.80 -1.42
CA GLU A 95 -12.38 -5.03 -2.20
C GLU A 95 -12.02 -6.24 -1.34
N MET A 96 -11.24 -6.05 -0.28
CA MET A 96 -10.66 -7.14 0.49
C MET A 96 -11.50 -7.55 1.69
N ASN A 97 -12.23 -6.62 2.34
CA ASN A 97 -13.06 -6.96 3.50
C ASN A 97 -14.08 -8.07 3.19
N PRO A 98 -14.87 -8.02 2.10
CA PRO A 98 -15.80 -9.10 1.78
C PRO A 98 -15.11 -10.44 1.53
N LYS A 99 -13.91 -10.44 0.97
CA LYS A 99 -13.11 -11.66 0.73
C LYS A 99 -12.57 -12.23 2.03
N LEU A 100 -12.10 -11.33 2.92
CA LEU A 100 -11.61 -11.70 4.25
C LEU A 100 -12.74 -12.32 5.09
N ASP A 101 -13.92 -11.70 5.10
CA ASP A 101 -15.09 -12.21 5.82
C ASP A 101 -15.50 -13.59 5.28
N ALA A 102 -15.57 -13.74 3.96
CA ALA A 102 -15.90 -15.02 3.34
C ALA A 102 -14.87 -16.12 3.64
N GLU A 103 -13.59 -15.79 3.77
CA GLU A 103 -12.53 -16.76 4.13
C GLU A 103 -12.60 -17.14 5.61
N VAL A 104 -12.88 -16.17 6.49
CA VAL A 104 -13.11 -16.44 7.92
C VAL A 104 -14.34 -17.32 8.12
N ASP A 105 -15.44 -17.06 7.41
CA ASP A 105 -16.67 -17.88 7.49
C ASP A 105 -16.41 -19.33 7.08
N LYS A 106 -15.62 -19.55 6.02
CA LYS A 106 -15.21 -20.92 5.61
C LYS A 106 -14.38 -21.62 6.67
N LEU A 107 -13.49 -20.88 7.35
CA LEU A 107 -12.69 -21.45 8.44
C LEU A 107 -13.56 -21.86 9.62
N ILE A 108 -14.57 -21.06 9.96
CA ILE A 108 -15.54 -21.38 11.02
C ILE A 108 -16.32 -22.65 10.65
N GLU A 109 -16.82 -22.71 9.40
CA GLU A 109 -17.54 -23.91 8.92
C GLU A 109 -16.67 -25.19 8.97
N LEU A 110 -15.39 -25.07 8.60
CA LEU A 110 -14.43 -26.17 8.67
C LEU A 110 -14.16 -26.59 10.12
N GLN A 111 -14.02 -25.62 11.03
CA GLN A 111 -13.83 -25.88 12.46
C GLN A 111 -15.00 -26.66 13.03
N GLU A 112 -16.25 -26.25 12.74
CA GLU A 112 -17.47 -26.92 13.18
C GLU A 112 -17.51 -28.37 12.67
N LYS A 113 -17.25 -28.60 11.38
CA LYS A 113 -17.19 -29.96 10.79
C LYS A 113 -16.13 -30.85 11.44
N HIS A 114 -14.97 -30.29 11.78
CA HIS A 114 -13.93 -31.03 12.50
C HIS A 114 -14.38 -31.42 13.92
N LYS A 115 -15.06 -30.50 14.63
CA LYS A 115 -15.61 -30.82 15.96
C LYS A 115 -16.66 -31.91 15.88
N GLU A 116 -17.60 -31.84 14.97
CA GLU A 116 -18.62 -32.88 14.77
C GLU A 116 -17.98 -34.24 14.45
N TYR A 117 -16.95 -34.29 13.63
CA TYR A 117 -16.23 -35.52 13.33
C TYR A 117 -15.61 -36.13 14.56
N TYR A 118 -14.96 -35.36 15.42
CA TYR A 118 -14.37 -35.89 16.66
C TYR A 118 -15.45 -36.33 17.67
N GLN A 119 -16.54 -35.59 17.80
CA GLN A 119 -17.66 -35.97 18.65
C GLN A 119 -18.29 -37.31 18.23
N THR A 120 -18.40 -37.58 16.94
CA THR A 120 -18.96 -38.84 16.43
C THR A 120 -18.00 -40.02 16.53
N THR A 121 -16.69 -39.79 16.54
CA THR A 121 -15.67 -40.83 16.43
C THR A 121 -15.12 -41.25 17.81
N LEU A 122 -15.16 -40.38 18.85
CA LEU A 122 -14.49 -40.58 20.12
C LEU A 122 -15.44 -40.69 21.30
N PHE A 123 -16.63 -41.24 21.11
CA PHE A 123 -17.67 -41.38 22.16
C PHE A 123 -17.25 -42.04 23.48
N GLU A 124 -16.14 -42.78 23.52
CA GLU A 124 -15.74 -43.54 24.69
C GLU A 124 -14.70 -42.86 25.60
N HIS A 125 -14.11 -41.70 25.17
CA HIS A 125 -13.00 -41.09 25.89
C HIS A 125 -13.15 -39.56 26.02
N GLU A 126 -13.97 -39.11 26.93
CA GLU A 126 -14.34 -37.71 27.17
C GLU A 126 -13.13 -36.76 27.34
N ARG A 127 -12.06 -37.19 28.01
CA ARG A 127 -10.85 -36.41 28.21
C ARG A 127 -10.07 -36.24 26.87
N GLN A 128 -10.02 -37.25 26.06
CA GLN A 128 -9.34 -37.20 24.76
C GLN A 128 -10.12 -36.31 23.78
N LEU A 129 -11.44 -36.36 23.83
CA LEU A 129 -12.31 -35.49 23.05
C LEU A 129 -12.05 -34.01 23.38
N GLN A 130 -12.09 -33.65 24.67
CA GLN A 130 -11.84 -32.25 25.10
C GLN A 130 -10.44 -31.76 24.73
N GLU A 131 -9.43 -32.63 24.77
CA GLU A 131 -8.08 -32.26 24.39
C GLU A 131 -7.95 -32.05 22.88
N GLN A 132 -8.61 -32.87 22.06
CA GLN A 132 -8.65 -32.71 20.61
C GLN A 132 -9.45 -31.47 20.21
N GLU A 133 -10.60 -31.22 20.81
CA GLU A 133 -11.37 -29.98 20.58
C GLU A 133 -10.55 -28.71 20.85
N ARG A 134 -9.82 -28.67 21.98
CA ARG A 134 -8.94 -27.54 22.31
C ARG A 134 -7.81 -27.37 21.30
N ARG A 135 -7.26 -28.46 20.77
CA ARG A 135 -6.21 -28.39 19.73
C ARG A 135 -6.77 -27.86 18.41
N VAL A 136 -7.97 -28.31 18.03
CA VAL A 136 -8.67 -27.82 16.85
C VAL A 136 -8.97 -26.34 17.00
N ASP A 137 -9.57 -25.92 18.11
CA ASP A 137 -9.87 -24.52 18.38
C ASP A 137 -8.63 -23.65 18.25
N LYS A 138 -7.57 -24.03 18.94
CA LYS A 138 -6.31 -23.29 18.88
C LYS A 138 -5.74 -23.19 17.44
N LEU A 139 -5.79 -24.28 16.67
CA LEU A 139 -5.29 -24.29 15.29
C LEU A 139 -6.08 -23.32 14.42
N PHE A 140 -7.41 -23.31 14.52
CA PHE A 140 -8.27 -22.45 13.73
C PHE A 140 -8.17 -21.00 14.18
N ASP A 141 -8.06 -20.74 15.48
CA ASP A 141 -7.82 -19.40 16.02
C ASP A 141 -6.49 -18.82 15.54
N ASP A 142 -5.41 -19.60 15.62
CA ASP A 142 -4.09 -19.19 15.16
C ASP A 142 -4.10 -18.89 13.64
N PHE A 143 -4.79 -19.72 12.86
CA PHE A 143 -4.91 -19.52 11.41
C PHE A 143 -5.80 -18.32 11.06
N THR A 144 -6.93 -18.16 11.74
CA THR A 144 -7.81 -16.98 11.56
C THR A 144 -7.08 -15.68 11.90
N ASN A 145 -6.33 -15.66 12.98
CA ASN A 145 -5.51 -14.52 13.36
C ASN A 145 -4.43 -14.24 12.29
N TRP A 146 -3.76 -15.27 11.79
CA TRP A 146 -2.77 -15.14 10.74
C TRP A 146 -3.38 -14.54 9.46
N VAL A 147 -4.56 -15.00 9.04
CA VAL A 147 -5.28 -14.46 7.87
C VAL A 147 -5.63 -12.99 8.08
N LYS A 148 -6.21 -12.64 9.23
CA LYS A 148 -6.54 -11.25 9.58
C LYS A 148 -5.30 -10.36 9.58
N GLU A 149 -4.23 -10.77 10.24
CA GLU A 149 -2.98 -10.00 10.32
C GLU A 149 -2.31 -9.81 8.95
N THR A 150 -2.46 -10.80 8.05
CA THR A 150 -1.86 -10.77 6.73
C THR A 150 -2.64 -9.90 5.75
N LEU A 151 -3.97 -9.92 5.82
CA LEU A 151 -4.84 -9.23 4.86
C LEU A 151 -5.34 -7.87 5.34
N THR A 152 -5.27 -7.58 6.64
CA THR A 152 -5.67 -6.28 7.19
C THR A 152 -4.54 -5.28 7.05
N ILE A 153 -4.81 -4.17 6.35
CA ILE A 153 -3.85 -3.08 6.18
C ILE A 153 -3.93 -2.05 7.30
N GLN A 154 -2.79 -1.48 7.63
CA GLN A 154 -2.69 -0.37 8.58
C GLN A 154 -2.89 0.97 7.86
N ASN A 155 -3.68 1.88 8.45
CA ASN A 155 -3.80 3.24 7.92
C ASN A 155 -2.58 4.10 8.33
N ASN A 156 -1.40 3.64 7.95
CA ASN A 156 -0.14 4.32 8.21
C ASN A 156 0.77 4.23 6.98
N PRO A 157 0.51 5.04 5.93
CA PRO A 157 1.29 4.99 4.71
C PRO A 157 2.72 5.48 4.93
N TYR A 158 3.68 4.75 4.37
CA TYR A 158 5.06 5.21 4.21
C TYR A 158 5.17 5.96 2.88
N ILE A 159 5.66 7.21 2.96
CA ILE A 159 5.80 8.07 1.79
C ILE A 159 7.27 8.44 1.65
N ARG A 160 7.83 8.22 0.47
CA ARG A 160 9.18 8.62 0.10
C ARG A 160 9.14 9.47 -1.16
N ILE A 161 9.67 10.68 -1.08
CA ILE A 161 9.98 11.47 -2.26
C ILE A 161 11.32 10.98 -2.78
N VAL A 162 11.32 10.41 -3.98
CA VAL A 162 12.49 9.74 -4.57
C VAL A 162 13.35 10.76 -5.31
N SER A 163 12.71 11.60 -6.10
CA SER A 163 13.40 12.64 -6.86
C SER A 163 12.45 13.77 -7.26
N VAL A 164 13.04 14.88 -7.65
CA VAL A 164 12.33 16.03 -8.22
C VAL A 164 12.97 16.36 -9.56
N LEU A 165 12.17 16.40 -10.59
CA LEU A 165 12.57 16.84 -11.92
C LEU A 165 12.01 18.24 -12.15
N MET A 166 12.84 19.17 -12.61
CA MET A 166 12.43 20.56 -12.85
C MET A 166 12.61 20.91 -14.32
N GLY A 167 11.63 21.60 -14.89
CA GLY A 167 11.75 22.18 -16.20
C GLY A 167 12.68 23.39 -16.14
N VAL A 168 13.69 23.41 -16.99
CA VAL A 168 14.60 24.56 -17.14
C VAL A 168 14.27 25.31 -18.43
N SER A 169 14.41 26.63 -18.41
CA SER A 169 14.47 27.42 -19.65
C SER A 169 15.83 27.21 -20.29
N GLU A 170 15.84 26.93 -21.60
CA GLU A 170 17.04 26.96 -22.43
C GLU A 170 17.68 28.34 -22.46
#